data_2e005dfdeff40d98cce822619db681da
#
_entry.id   2e005dfdeff40d98cce822619db681da
#
_cell.length_a   1.000
_cell.length_b   1.000
_cell.length_c   1.000
_cell.angle_alpha   90.00
_cell.angle_beta   90.00
_cell.angle_gamma   90.00
#
_symmetry.space_group_name_H-M   'P 1'
#
loop_
_entity.id
_entity.type
_entity.pdbx_description
1 polymer ?
#
loop_
_entity_poly.entity_id
_entity_poly.type
_entity_poly.pdbx_seq_one_letter_code
_entity_poly.pdbx_strand_id
1 'polypeptide(L)'
;MKLLKRIKLNYNLKLFQDYISSKNFNDAFNFIQDLNKKDKIDFFLLLKNSQELLTKLPQEFYQRKIIWTISYDLSDVSYINNFLNFYLSRNLNSSFTIENFSNSLNQYFTNLDSKSQVQDIEFNDYLTQSNLYQNLLLFNSDKDFLLLNSCASFFETSKKNYFIHPNITFCYFYVIQRPENLLSKYKKKHDTSEAAYDELFNFREQQYLNEEQDKSNFKVYENRKNYNINVKSWTDENVVNTFKGKIISFDRLLNDTENTLLEILYHLKQYKLPVDINIDDIKSFILNYELNTTADGELSNNDKKFLQKNLDSAFDY
;
A
#
# COMPACT_ATOMS: atom_id res chain seq x y z
N MET A 1 -8.48 -15.35 35.91
CA MET A 1 -8.45 -14.28 34.91
C MET A 1 -8.22 -14.75 33.49
N LYS A 2 -7.22 -15.61 33.19
CA LYS A 2 -6.99 -16.17 31.82
C LYS A 2 -8.17 -16.99 31.26
N LEU A 3 -8.85 -17.78 32.06
CA LEU A 3 -9.99 -18.62 31.65
C LEU A 3 -11.19 -17.77 31.21
N LEU A 4 -11.58 -16.75 31.95
CA LEU A 4 -12.69 -15.86 31.64
C LEU A 4 -12.44 -15.09 30.32
N LYS A 5 -11.19 -14.62 30.11
CA LYS A 5 -10.82 -13.96 28.84
C LYS A 5 -10.94 -14.90 27.66
N ARG A 6 -10.53 -16.18 27.81
CA ARG A 6 -10.65 -17.19 26.75
C ARG A 6 -12.12 -17.53 26.44
N ILE A 7 -12.97 -17.63 27.47
CA ILE A 7 -14.41 -17.86 27.31
C ILE A 7 -15.05 -16.70 26.53
N LYS A 8 -14.74 -15.45 26.91
CA LYS A 8 -15.24 -14.24 26.24
C LYS A 8 -14.79 -14.17 24.77
N LEU A 9 -13.52 -14.49 24.50
CA LEU A 9 -13.00 -14.51 23.12
C LEU A 9 -13.72 -15.58 22.29
N ASN A 10 -13.88 -16.80 22.79
CA ASN A 10 -14.58 -17.86 22.07
C ASN A 10 -16.05 -17.49 21.80
N TYR A 11 -16.71 -16.83 22.75
CA TYR A 11 -18.07 -16.33 22.56
C TYR A 11 -18.12 -15.26 21.44
N ASN A 12 -17.22 -14.29 21.46
CA ASN A 12 -17.15 -13.25 20.44
C ASN A 12 -16.85 -13.83 19.05
N LEU A 13 -15.93 -14.80 18.95
CA LEU A 13 -15.61 -15.52 17.72
C LEU A 13 -16.83 -16.24 17.16
N LYS A 14 -17.54 -16.97 18.02
CA LYS A 14 -18.75 -17.70 17.62
C LYS A 14 -19.83 -16.74 17.12
N LEU A 15 -20.10 -15.68 17.87
CA LEU A 15 -21.08 -14.67 17.46
C LEU A 15 -20.75 -14.03 16.13
N PHE A 16 -19.49 -13.69 15.92
CA PHE A 16 -19.02 -13.15 14.64
C PHE A 16 -19.19 -14.15 13.49
N GLN A 17 -18.83 -15.40 13.70
CA GLN A 17 -19.03 -16.48 12.73
C GLN A 17 -20.53 -16.71 12.42
N ASP A 18 -21.39 -16.62 13.40
CA ASP A 18 -22.85 -16.77 13.22
C ASP A 18 -23.42 -15.64 12.35
N TYR A 19 -22.99 -14.39 12.58
CA TYR A 19 -23.36 -13.25 11.69
C TYR A 19 -22.90 -13.46 10.24
N ILE A 20 -21.66 -13.90 10.05
CA ILE A 20 -21.13 -14.15 8.71
C ILE A 20 -21.86 -15.29 8.01
N SER A 21 -22.09 -16.40 8.72
CA SER A 21 -22.77 -17.59 8.17
C SER A 21 -24.22 -17.29 7.77
N SER A 22 -24.89 -16.42 8.51
CA SER A 22 -26.26 -15.94 8.21
C SER A 22 -26.28 -14.83 7.17
N LYS A 23 -25.13 -14.42 6.61
CA LYS A 23 -24.96 -13.27 5.69
C LYS A 23 -25.44 -11.93 6.26
N ASN A 24 -25.50 -11.82 7.58
CA ASN A 24 -25.85 -10.57 8.27
C ASN A 24 -24.61 -9.68 8.42
N PHE A 25 -24.11 -9.16 7.30
CA PHE A 25 -22.84 -8.43 7.23
C PHE A 25 -22.87 -7.09 7.96
N ASN A 26 -24.04 -6.43 7.99
CA ASN A 26 -24.18 -5.16 8.72
C ASN A 26 -24.02 -5.36 10.23
N ASP A 27 -24.68 -6.37 10.79
CA ASP A 27 -24.55 -6.66 12.21
C ASP A 27 -23.16 -7.17 12.56
N ALA A 28 -22.53 -7.97 11.69
CA ALA A 28 -21.14 -8.40 11.85
C ALA A 28 -20.20 -7.20 11.88
N PHE A 29 -20.36 -6.24 10.98
CA PHE A 29 -19.54 -5.03 10.92
C PHE A 29 -19.76 -4.15 12.17
N ASN A 30 -21.01 -3.90 12.53
CA ASN A 30 -21.37 -3.12 13.71
C ASN A 30 -20.85 -3.78 15.01
N PHE A 31 -20.92 -5.09 15.11
CA PHE A 31 -20.38 -5.85 16.25
C PHE A 31 -18.87 -5.61 16.41
N ILE A 32 -18.11 -5.68 15.30
CA ILE A 32 -16.66 -5.41 15.34
C ILE A 32 -16.39 -3.95 15.75
N GLN A 33 -17.14 -3.00 15.20
CA GLN A 33 -17.00 -1.58 15.54
C GLN A 33 -17.30 -1.31 17.01
N ASP A 34 -18.36 -1.89 17.54
CA ASP A 34 -18.74 -1.76 18.93
C ASP A 34 -17.70 -2.39 19.87
N LEU A 35 -17.14 -3.55 19.47
CA LEU A 35 -16.08 -4.18 20.23
C LEU A 35 -14.82 -3.32 20.26
N ASN A 36 -14.45 -2.73 19.13
CA ASN A 36 -13.32 -1.78 19.03
C ASN A 36 -13.48 -0.59 19.99
N LYS A 37 -14.69 -0.03 20.07
CA LYS A 37 -14.97 1.10 20.98
C LYS A 37 -14.91 0.71 22.46
N LYS A 38 -15.38 -0.50 22.80
CA LYS A 38 -15.54 -0.97 24.18
C LYS A 38 -14.28 -1.63 24.75
N ASP A 39 -13.59 -2.44 23.94
CA ASP A 39 -12.44 -3.25 24.37
C ASP A 39 -11.48 -3.53 23.22
N LYS A 40 -10.47 -2.67 23.08
CA LYS A 40 -9.46 -2.76 22.03
C LYS A 40 -8.66 -4.07 22.05
N ILE A 41 -8.50 -4.69 23.22
CA ILE A 41 -7.76 -5.97 23.35
C ILE A 41 -8.61 -7.10 22.77
N ASP A 42 -9.88 -7.18 23.16
CA ASP A 42 -10.80 -8.18 22.65
C ASP A 42 -11.04 -8.01 21.15
N PHE A 43 -11.15 -6.77 20.67
CA PHE A 43 -11.22 -6.45 19.24
C PHE A 43 -9.99 -6.98 18.47
N PHE A 44 -8.78 -6.67 18.95
CA PHE A 44 -7.56 -7.16 18.33
C PHE A 44 -7.49 -8.70 18.31
N LEU A 45 -7.81 -9.33 19.42
CA LEU A 45 -7.83 -10.79 19.54
C LEU A 45 -8.87 -11.43 18.61
N LEU A 46 -10.04 -10.81 18.46
CA LEU A 46 -11.06 -11.26 17.53
C LEU A 46 -10.52 -11.23 16.10
N LEU A 47 -10.00 -10.09 15.64
CA LEU A 47 -9.46 -9.97 14.29
C LEU A 47 -8.31 -10.93 14.03
N LYS A 48 -7.38 -11.06 14.98
CA LYS A 48 -6.25 -11.99 14.89
C LYS A 48 -6.71 -13.43 14.70
N ASN A 49 -7.71 -13.88 15.45
CA ASN A 49 -8.22 -15.26 15.36
C ASN A 49 -9.22 -15.47 14.22
N SER A 50 -9.65 -14.40 13.55
CA SER A 50 -10.58 -14.44 12.41
C SER A 50 -9.90 -14.18 11.06
N GLN A 51 -8.57 -14.16 10.97
CA GLN A 51 -7.86 -13.78 9.76
C GLN A 51 -8.30 -14.56 8.52
N GLU A 52 -8.37 -15.90 8.62
CA GLU A 52 -8.83 -16.72 7.49
C GLU A 52 -10.28 -16.41 7.08
N LEU A 53 -11.11 -16.05 8.04
CA LEU A 53 -12.49 -15.65 7.77
C LEU A 53 -12.52 -14.29 7.08
N LEU A 54 -11.76 -13.31 7.58
CA LEU A 54 -11.68 -11.96 7.02
C LEU A 54 -11.21 -11.98 5.56
N THR A 55 -10.27 -12.84 5.19
CA THR A 55 -9.81 -12.96 3.80
C THR A 55 -10.86 -13.52 2.85
N LYS A 56 -11.86 -14.23 3.36
CA LYS A 56 -12.93 -14.88 2.59
C LYS A 56 -14.23 -14.06 2.56
N LEU A 57 -14.29 -12.95 3.32
CA LEU A 57 -15.49 -12.12 3.36
C LEU A 57 -15.72 -11.42 2.02
N PRO A 58 -16.98 -11.33 1.56
CA PRO A 58 -17.32 -10.65 0.32
C PRO A 58 -17.08 -9.13 0.44
N GLN A 59 -17.00 -8.45 -0.70
CA GLN A 59 -16.80 -7.01 -0.74
C GLN A 59 -17.88 -6.23 0.02
N GLU A 60 -19.09 -6.73 0.04
CA GLU A 60 -20.27 -6.11 0.67
C GLU A 60 -20.14 -6.03 2.20
N PHE A 61 -19.31 -6.88 2.79
CA PHE A 61 -19.01 -6.81 4.22
C PHE A 61 -18.25 -5.51 4.57
N TYR A 62 -17.35 -5.09 3.68
CA TYR A 62 -16.51 -3.93 3.93
C TYR A 62 -17.19 -2.66 3.43
N GLN A 63 -17.77 -1.89 4.35
CA GLN A 63 -18.37 -0.58 4.06
C GLN A 63 -17.30 0.46 3.70
N ARG A 64 -16.05 0.23 4.13
CA ARG A 64 -14.91 1.12 3.92
C ARG A 64 -13.88 0.47 3.02
N LYS A 65 -13.17 1.29 2.26
CA LYS A 65 -12.21 0.82 1.26
C LYS A 65 -10.91 1.60 1.33
N ILE A 66 -9.86 1.01 0.77
CA ILE A 66 -8.53 1.61 0.67
C ILE A 66 -8.28 2.01 -0.77
N ILE A 67 -7.85 3.24 -0.98
CA ILE A 67 -7.26 3.73 -2.22
C ILE A 67 -5.74 3.74 -2.00
N TRP A 68 -5.03 3.02 -2.84
CA TRP A 68 -3.58 2.93 -2.75
C TRP A 68 -2.91 3.86 -3.74
N THR A 69 -1.83 4.50 -3.30
CA THR A 69 -0.87 5.19 -4.16
C THR A 69 0.49 4.56 -3.96
N ILE A 70 1.09 4.10 -5.04
CA ILE A 70 2.25 3.23 -5.01
C ILE A 70 3.28 3.73 -6.00
N SER A 71 4.56 3.69 -5.62
CA SER A 71 5.68 3.95 -6.50
C SER A 71 6.92 3.27 -5.98
N TYR A 72 7.93 3.18 -6.80
CA TYR A 72 9.24 2.70 -6.36
C TYR A 72 9.87 3.62 -5.30
N ASP A 73 9.70 4.94 -5.43
CA ASP A 73 10.08 5.94 -4.44
C ASP A 73 8.85 6.74 -3.98
N LEU A 74 8.58 6.72 -2.68
CA LEU A 74 7.37 7.34 -2.11
C LEU A 74 7.25 8.85 -2.35
N SER A 75 8.34 9.54 -2.66
CA SER A 75 8.25 10.96 -3.00
C SER A 75 7.48 11.21 -4.30
N ASP A 76 7.49 10.24 -5.23
CA ASP A 76 6.85 10.36 -6.54
C ASP A 76 5.32 10.34 -6.45
N VAL A 77 4.76 9.75 -5.39
CA VAL A 77 3.30 9.72 -5.17
C VAL A 77 2.79 10.90 -4.35
N SER A 78 3.66 11.73 -3.78
CA SER A 78 3.26 12.81 -2.87
C SER A 78 2.29 13.80 -3.52
N TYR A 79 2.52 14.15 -4.78
CA TYR A 79 1.66 15.06 -5.52
C TYR A 79 0.26 14.47 -5.76
N ILE A 80 0.19 13.20 -6.16
CA ILE A 80 -1.08 12.49 -6.35
C ILE A 80 -1.82 12.34 -5.03
N ASN A 81 -1.11 12.05 -3.94
CA ASN A 81 -1.68 11.98 -2.60
C ASN A 81 -2.31 13.31 -2.19
N ASN A 82 -1.60 14.41 -2.40
CA ASN A 82 -2.12 15.74 -2.12
C ASN A 82 -3.35 16.06 -2.98
N PHE A 83 -3.33 15.68 -4.27
CA PHE A 83 -4.46 15.85 -5.17
C PHE A 83 -5.67 15.03 -4.72
N LEU A 84 -5.50 13.76 -4.43
CA LEU A 84 -6.58 12.88 -3.96
C LEU A 84 -7.16 13.41 -2.65
N ASN A 85 -6.31 13.81 -1.71
CA ASN A 85 -6.75 14.40 -0.45
C ASN A 85 -7.56 15.69 -0.68
N PHE A 86 -7.03 16.61 -1.48
CA PHE A 86 -7.71 17.86 -1.80
C PHE A 86 -9.07 17.61 -2.45
N TYR A 87 -9.10 16.74 -3.45
CA TYR A 87 -10.29 16.53 -4.27
C TYR A 87 -11.35 15.71 -3.53
N LEU A 88 -10.96 14.62 -2.89
CA LEU A 88 -11.89 13.75 -2.14
C LEU A 88 -12.42 14.44 -0.91
N SER A 89 -11.61 15.25 -0.21
CA SER A 89 -12.09 16.01 0.95
C SER A 89 -13.20 16.98 0.60
N ARG A 90 -13.14 17.60 -0.57
CA ARG A 90 -14.18 18.51 -1.05
C ARG A 90 -15.45 17.79 -1.48
N ASN A 91 -15.30 16.72 -2.25
CA ASN A 91 -16.43 15.99 -2.82
C ASN A 91 -17.17 15.12 -1.80
N LEU A 92 -16.45 14.56 -0.82
CA LEU A 92 -17.00 13.65 0.18
C LEU A 92 -17.21 14.30 1.53
N ASN A 93 -17.01 15.63 1.65
CA ASN A 93 -17.11 16.39 2.91
C ASN A 93 -16.35 15.72 4.07
N SER A 94 -15.18 15.16 3.77
CA SER A 94 -14.41 14.34 4.70
C SER A 94 -12.92 14.66 4.57
N SER A 95 -12.24 14.92 5.68
CA SER A 95 -10.78 15.00 5.67
C SER A 95 -10.18 13.60 5.55
N PHE A 96 -9.16 13.45 4.71
CA PHE A 96 -8.43 12.20 4.55
C PHE A 96 -7.04 12.33 5.17
N THR A 97 -6.61 11.28 5.84
CA THR A 97 -5.23 11.16 6.30
C THR A 97 -4.50 10.23 5.34
N ILE A 98 -3.37 10.69 4.85
CA ILE A 98 -2.49 9.85 4.02
C ILE A 98 -1.53 9.15 4.96
N GLU A 99 -1.54 7.83 4.95
CA GLU A 99 -0.69 7.03 5.82
C GLU A 99 0.35 6.27 5.00
N ASN A 100 1.62 6.39 5.40
CA ASN A 100 2.68 5.55 4.86
C ASN A 100 2.52 4.15 5.46
N PHE A 101 1.93 3.25 4.68
CA PHE A 101 1.58 1.92 5.13
C PHE A 101 2.80 1.12 5.60
N SER A 102 3.92 1.19 4.88
CA SER A 102 5.13 0.45 5.25
C SER A 102 5.69 0.91 6.60
N ASN A 103 5.74 2.23 6.83
CA ASN A 103 6.22 2.76 8.11
C ASN A 103 5.28 2.42 9.25
N SER A 104 3.98 2.58 9.04
CA SER A 104 2.96 2.28 10.05
C SER A 104 2.91 0.78 10.37
N LEU A 105 3.06 -0.07 9.36
CA LEU A 105 3.15 -1.52 9.53
C LEU A 105 4.40 -1.90 10.34
N ASN A 106 5.56 -1.28 10.05
CA ASN A 106 6.79 -1.48 10.80
C ASN A 106 6.65 -1.08 12.27
N GLN A 107 6.05 0.08 12.54
CA GLN A 107 5.76 0.51 13.91
C GLN A 107 4.81 -0.45 14.64
N TYR A 108 3.82 -0.97 13.93
CA TYR A 108 2.91 -1.98 14.47
C TYR A 108 3.65 -3.24 14.89
N PHE A 109 4.55 -3.77 14.05
CA PHE A 109 5.38 -4.93 14.39
C PHE A 109 6.31 -4.65 15.56
N THR A 110 7.03 -3.53 15.55
CA THR A 110 7.93 -3.13 16.64
C THR A 110 7.19 -3.05 17.98
N ASN A 111 5.96 -2.55 18.00
CA ASN A 111 5.12 -2.48 19.19
C ASN A 111 4.62 -3.85 19.64
N LEU A 112 4.46 -4.81 18.74
CA LEU A 112 4.10 -6.20 19.08
C LEU A 112 5.30 -6.93 19.71
N ASP A 113 6.50 -6.78 19.15
CA ASP A 113 7.72 -7.45 19.61
C ASP A 113 8.12 -6.99 21.02
N SER A 114 7.90 -5.73 21.36
CA SER A 114 8.14 -5.23 22.73
C SER A 114 7.25 -5.86 23.79
N LYS A 115 6.14 -6.50 23.39
CA LYS A 115 5.16 -7.12 24.29
C LYS A 115 5.05 -8.65 24.17
N SER A 116 5.60 -9.22 23.13
CA SER A 116 5.63 -10.66 22.89
C SER A 116 7.02 -11.02 22.38
N GLN A 117 7.63 -12.07 22.94
CA GLN A 117 8.86 -12.68 22.44
C GLN A 117 8.58 -13.34 21.07
N VAL A 118 8.18 -12.57 20.07
CA VAL A 118 8.00 -13.06 18.70
C VAL A 118 9.33 -12.94 18.00
N GLN A 119 10.11 -13.99 18.07
CA GLN A 119 11.26 -14.21 17.21
C GLN A 119 10.74 -14.78 15.88
N ASP A 120 11.29 -14.30 14.77
CA ASP A 120 11.16 -14.83 13.41
C ASP A 120 9.74 -14.81 12.80
N ILE A 121 9.38 -13.70 12.14
CA ILE A 121 8.18 -13.66 11.30
C ILE A 121 8.56 -14.24 9.93
N GLU A 122 8.06 -15.43 9.59
CA GLU A 122 8.15 -15.95 8.22
C GLU A 122 7.43 -15.04 7.22
N PHE A 123 7.85 -15.05 5.95
CA PHE A 123 7.24 -14.20 4.90
C PHE A 123 5.72 -14.39 4.77
N ASN A 124 5.20 -15.60 4.94
CA ASN A 124 3.76 -15.87 4.98
C ASN A 124 3.07 -15.17 6.15
N ASP A 125 3.73 -15.08 7.28
CA ASP A 125 3.23 -14.38 8.46
C ASP A 125 3.22 -12.87 8.21
N TYR A 126 4.19 -12.34 7.46
CA TYR A 126 4.21 -10.94 7.06
C TYR A 126 2.98 -10.55 6.25
N LEU A 127 2.62 -11.29 5.20
CA LEU A 127 1.43 -11.00 4.40
C LEU A 127 0.14 -11.15 5.22
N THR A 128 0.09 -12.14 6.10
CA THR A 128 -1.03 -12.36 7.01
C THR A 128 -1.18 -11.19 7.98
N GLN A 129 -0.07 -10.69 8.53
CA GLN A 129 -0.05 -9.54 9.42
C GLN A 129 -0.33 -8.22 8.68
N SER A 130 0.16 -8.07 7.45
CA SER A 130 -0.17 -6.94 6.58
C SER A 130 -1.68 -6.84 6.35
N ASN A 131 -2.33 -7.96 6.04
CA ASN A 131 -3.78 -8.02 5.88
C ASN A 131 -4.54 -7.72 7.18
N LEU A 132 -4.05 -8.22 8.31
CA LEU A 132 -4.61 -7.87 9.62
C LEU A 132 -4.49 -6.37 9.88
N TYR A 133 -3.34 -5.79 9.60
CA TYR A 133 -3.12 -4.36 9.82
C TYR A 133 -4.00 -3.49 8.90
N GLN A 134 -4.20 -3.86 7.64
CA GLN A 134 -5.15 -3.19 6.75
C GLN A 134 -6.57 -3.21 7.32
N ASN A 135 -7.01 -4.35 7.86
CA ASN A 135 -8.30 -4.46 8.53
C ASN A 135 -8.38 -3.58 9.79
N LEU A 136 -7.33 -3.56 10.61
CA LEU A 136 -7.26 -2.70 11.80
C LEU A 136 -7.41 -1.22 11.42
N LEU A 137 -6.73 -0.77 10.37
CA LEU A 137 -6.84 0.61 9.88
C LEU A 137 -8.27 0.93 9.44
N LEU A 138 -8.89 0.04 8.66
CA LEU A 138 -10.27 0.22 8.21
C LEU A 138 -11.27 0.28 9.36
N PHE A 139 -11.15 -0.62 10.34
CA PHE A 139 -12.08 -0.63 11.48
C PHE A 139 -11.83 0.51 12.46
N ASN A 140 -10.61 1.05 12.53
CA ASN A 140 -10.30 2.22 13.34
C ASN A 140 -10.67 3.54 12.66
N SER A 141 -10.82 3.55 11.33
CA SER A 141 -11.21 4.75 10.59
C SER A 141 -12.69 5.07 10.81
N ASP A 142 -13.03 6.35 10.80
CA ASP A 142 -14.40 6.87 10.69
C ASP A 142 -14.76 7.26 9.24
N LYS A 143 -13.83 7.05 8.29
CA LYS A 143 -13.94 7.46 6.89
C LYS A 143 -14.35 6.29 5.99
N ASP A 144 -15.10 6.59 4.95
CA ASP A 144 -15.50 5.60 3.94
C ASP A 144 -14.30 5.11 3.11
N PHE A 145 -13.30 5.96 2.95
CA PHE A 145 -12.06 5.64 2.24
C PHE A 145 -10.83 6.01 3.06
N LEU A 146 -9.81 5.18 2.96
CA LEU A 146 -8.45 5.47 3.44
C LEU A 146 -7.52 5.66 2.24
N LEU A 147 -6.63 6.64 2.33
CA LEU A 147 -5.53 6.82 1.39
C LEU A 147 -4.26 6.23 2.02
N LEU A 148 -3.75 5.15 1.45
CA LEU A 148 -2.51 4.53 1.89
C LEU A 148 -1.47 4.61 0.78
N ASN A 149 -0.21 4.84 1.14
CA ASN A 149 0.89 4.76 0.19
C ASN A 149 1.89 3.66 0.54
N SER A 150 2.55 3.13 -0.48
CA SER A 150 3.56 2.08 -0.32
C SER A 150 4.58 2.12 -1.45
N CYS A 151 5.83 1.71 -1.14
CA CYS A 151 6.86 1.42 -2.14
C CYS A 151 7.11 -0.09 -2.29
N ALA A 152 6.40 -0.93 -1.58
CA ALA A 152 6.54 -2.38 -1.69
C ALA A 152 6.17 -2.89 -3.09
N SER A 153 6.83 -3.94 -3.55
CA SER A 153 6.38 -4.70 -4.73
C SER A 153 5.08 -5.42 -4.43
N PHE A 154 4.31 -5.74 -5.45
CA PHE A 154 3.16 -6.61 -5.29
C PHE A 154 3.61 -8.06 -5.06
N PHE A 155 2.97 -8.72 -4.12
CA PHE A 155 3.24 -10.11 -3.78
C PHE A 155 1.96 -10.92 -3.72
N GLU A 156 2.06 -12.13 -4.24
CA GLU A 156 1.05 -13.16 -4.10
C GLU A 156 1.72 -14.44 -3.59
N THR A 157 1.09 -15.11 -2.64
CA THR A 157 1.51 -16.44 -2.23
C THR A 157 0.71 -17.52 -2.95
N SER A 158 1.22 -18.76 -2.93
CA SER A 158 0.51 -19.94 -3.44
C SER A 158 -0.87 -20.16 -2.80
N LYS A 159 -1.11 -19.54 -1.62
CA LYS A 159 -2.41 -19.56 -0.93
C LYS A 159 -3.32 -18.41 -1.32
N LYS A 160 -2.98 -17.63 -2.35
CA LYS A 160 -3.69 -16.42 -2.78
C LYS A 160 -3.80 -15.35 -1.69
N ASN A 161 -2.80 -15.25 -0.83
CA ASN A 161 -2.63 -14.10 0.05
C ASN A 161 -1.88 -13.03 -0.73
N TYR A 162 -2.45 -11.85 -0.81
CA TYR A 162 -1.92 -10.71 -1.55
C TYR A 162 -1.40 -9.65 -0.59
N PHE A 163 -0.41 -8.87 -1.04
CA PHE A 163 0.09 -7.71 -0.28
C PHE A 163 -1.04 -6.71 -0.01
N ILE A 164 -1.86 -6.40 -1.02
CA ILE A 164 -3.10 -5.64 -0.86
C ILE A 164 -4.28 -6.59 -1.07
N HIS A 165 -5.31 -6.49 -0.24
CA HIS A 165 -6.43 -7.42 -0.29
C HIS A 165 -7.55 -6.92 -1.23
N PRO A 166 -8.01 -7.71 -2.22
CA PRO A 166 -8.95 -7.23 -3.24
C PRO A 166 -10.30 -6.79 -2.66
N ASN A 167 -10.77 -7.40 -1.58
CA ASN A 167 -12.08 -7.11 -1.00
C ASN A 167 -12.13 -5.78 -0.25
N ILE A 168 -10.99 -5.27 0.23
CA ILE A 168 -10.88 -4.00 0.93
C ILE A 168 -10.21 -2.90 0.11
N THR A 169 -9.64 -3.24 -1.03
CA THR A 169 -9.04 -2.29 -1.96
C THR A 169 -10.12 -1.74 -2.90
N PHE A 170 -10.23 -0.42 -2.98
CA PHE A 170 -11.07 0.25 -3.98
C PHE A 170 -10.39 0.25 -5.34
N CYS A 171 -9.17 0.80 -5.39
CA CYS A 171 -8.28 0.80 -6.55
C CYS A 171 -6.85 1.13 -6.11
N TYR A 172 -5.90 1.07 -7.04
CA TYR A 172 -4.57 1.62 -6.83
C TYR A 172 -4.11 2.49 -8.00
N PHE A 173 -3.22 3.44 -7.68
CA PHE A 173 -2.48 4.25 -8.62
C PHE A 173 -1.00 3.92 -8.47
N TYR A 174 -0.39 3.41 -9.53
CA TYR A 174 1.03 3.11 -9.56
C TYR A 174 1.77 4.15 -10.39
N VAL A 175 2.67 4.91 -9.75
CA VAL A 175 3.47 5.94 -10.42
C VAL A 175 4.80 5.36 -10.85
N ILE A 176 5.04 5.36 -12.16
CA ILE A 176 6.31 4.95 -12.74
C ILE A 176 7.17 6.20 -12.96
N GLN A 177 8.32 6.25 -12.30
CA GLN A 177 9.39 7.21 -12.56
C GLN A 177 10.46 6.56 -13.41
N ARG A 178 11.07 7.30 -14.36
CA ARG A 178 12.20 6.78 -15.13
C ARG A 178 13.37 6.40 -14.23
N PRO A 179 14.02 5.27 -14.50
CA PRO A 179 15.15 4.80 -13.68
C PRO A 179 16.34 5.77 -13.73
N GLU A 180 16.50 6.55 -14.82
CA GLU A 180 17.49 7.60 -14.94
C GLU A 180 17.27 8.71 -13.90
N ASN A 181 16.04 9.12 -13.71
CA ASN A 181 15.66 10.16 -12.75
C ASN A 181 15.85 9.66 -11.34
N LEU A 182 15.45 8.41 -11.06
CA LEU A 182 15.66 7.78 -9.75
C LEU A 182 17.15 7.65 -9.43
N LEU A 183 17.95 7.18 -10.39
CA LEU A 183 19.39 7.06 -10.20
C LEU A 183 20.05 8.42 -9.92
N SER A 184 19.66 9.44 -10.70
CA SER A 184 20.16 10.81 -10.45
C SER A 184 19.81 11.30 -9.04
N LYS A 185 18.58 11.04 -8.58
CA LYS A 185 18.13 11.37 -7.24
C LYS A 185 18.92 10.61 -6.16
N TYR A 186 19.14 9.31 -6.34
CA TYR A 186 19.87 8.50 -5.37
C TYR A 186 21.36 8.87 -5.33
N LYS A 187 21.96 9.25 -6.45
CA LYS A 187 23.34 9.77 -6.46
C LYS A 187 23.50 11.09 -5.69
N LYS A 188 22.45 11.91 -5.60
CA LYS A 188 22.47 13.10 -4.73
C LYS A 188 22.32 12.76 -3.25
N LYS A 189 21.71 11.62 -2.95
CA LYS A 189 21.46 11.13 -1.57
C LYS A 189 22.66 10.35 -1.02
N HIS A 190 23.42 9.67 -1.88
CA HIS A 190 24.50 8.77 -1.49
C HIS A 190 25.86 9.33 -1.89
N ASP A 191 26.87 9.04 -1.07
CA ASP A 191 28.25 9.48 -1.30
C ASP A 191 28.93 8.71 -2.44
N THR A 192 28.42 7.52 -2.80
CA THR A 192 28.99 6.66 -3.84
C THR A 192 27.97 6.25 -4.88
N SER A 193 28.43 6.06 -6.13
CA SER A 193 27.58 5.54 -7.21
C SER A 193 27.10 4.13 -6.93
N GLU A 194 27.92 3.29 -6.30
CA GLU A 194 27.58 1.92 -5.94
C GLU A 194 26.40 1.85 -4.97
N ALA A 195 26.36 2.75 -3.98
CA ALA A 195 25.23 2.83 -3.05
C ALA A 195 23.92 3.26 -3.75
N ALA A 196 24.02 4.18 -4.72
CA ALA A 196 22.88 4.59 -5.53
C ALA A 196 22.38 3.46 -6.45
N TYR A 197 23.31 2.70 -7.05
CA TYR A 197 22.97 1.52 -7.85
C TYR A 197 22.31 0.42 -7.01
N ASP A 198 22.85 0.19 -5.79
CA ASP A 198 22.29 -0.78 -4.86
C ASP A 198 20.89 -0.39 -4.42
N GLU A 199 20.63 0.90 -4.17
CA GLU A 199 19.29 1.37 -3.82
C GLU A 199 18.27 1.15 -4.96
N LEU A 200 18.69 1.29 -6.23
CA LEU A 200 17.80 1.10 -7.37
C LEU A 200 17.56 -0.38 -7.70
N PHE A 201 18.57 -1.24 -7.51
CA PHE A 201 18.48 -2.65 -7.92
C PHE A 201 18.56 -3.64 -6.76
N ASN A 202 18.72 -3.18 -5.51
CA ASN A 202 18.77 -3.99 -4.28
C ASN A 202 19.71 -5.20 -4.37
N PHE A 203 20.92 -5.00 -4.91
CA PHE A 203 21.88 -6.10 -5.09
C PHE A 203 22.28 -6.77 -3.78
N ARG A 204 22.32 -6.01 -2.67
CA ARG A 204 22.67 -6.54 -1.35
C ARG A 204 21.61 -7.47 -0.79
N GLU A 205 20.32 -7.19 -1.01
CA GLU A 205 19.25 -8.10 -0.56
C GLU A 205 19.27 -9.43 -1.31
N GLN A 206 19.67 -9.45 -2.59
CA GLN A 206 19.79 -10.70 -3.34
C GLN A 206 20.91 -11.60 -2.78
N GLN A 207 21.97 -11.02 -2.21
CA GLN A 207 23.02 -11.78 -1.51
C GLN A 207 22.51 -12.38 -0.20
N TYR A 208 21.73 -11.63 0.58
CA TYR A 208 21.14 -12.12 1.85
C TYR A 208 20.08 -13.20 1.67
N LEU A 209 19.33 -13.20 0.58
CA LEU A 209 18.36 -14.25 0.27
C LEU A 209 19.00 -15.56 -0.17
N ASN A 210 20.24 -15.51 -0.69
CA ASN A 210 21.01 -16.68 -1.10
C ASN A 210 21.89 -17.26 0.02
N GLU A 211 22.17 -16.50 1.05
CA GLU A 211 22.87 -16.97 2.23
C GLU A 211 21.85 -17.30 3.31
N GLU A 212 21.64 -18.58 3.58
CA GLU A 212 20.73 -19.11 4.64
C GLU A 212 21.12 -18.69 6.08
N GLN A 213 21.93 -17.67 6.25
CA GLN A 213 22.45 -17.20 7.52
C GLN A 213 21.87 -15.82 7.86
N ASP A 214 20.98 -15.83 8.82
CA ASP A 214 20.44 -14.71 9.60
C ASP A 214 18.99 -14.34 9.35
N LYS A 215 18.09 -15.28 9.64
CA LYS A 215 16.63 -15.06 9.71
C LYS A 215 16.22 -14.02 10.77
N SER A 216 17.15 -13.59 11.66
CA SER A 216 16.86 -12.70 12.79
C SER A 216 16.79 -11.20 12.44
N ASN A 217 17.17 -10.80 11.22
CA ASN A 217 17.16 -9.42 10.75
C ASN A 217 16.22 -9.20 9.56
N PHE A 218 15.08 -9.88 9.51
CA PHE A 218 14.02 -9.49 8.61
C PHE A 218 13.52 -8.11 9.03
N LYS A 219 14.31 -7.09 8.70
CA LYS A 219 13.82 -5.73 8.69
C LYS A 219 12.71 -5.75 7.67
N VAL A 220 11.48 -5.56 8.10
CA VAL A 220 10.27 -5.34 7.31
C VAL A 220 10.46 -4.10 6.39
N TYR A 221 11.71 -3.68 6.24
CA TYR A 221 12.16 -2.66 5.36
C TYR A 221 11.97 -3.16 3.93
N GLU A 222 10.97 -2.58 3.34
CA GLU A 222 10.95 -2.43 1.92
C GLU A 222 10.98 -3.76 1.15
N ASN A 223 9.88 -4.51 1.22
CA ASN A 223 9.59 -5.46 0.14
C ASN A 223 9.46 -4.74 -1.21
N ARG A 224 10.25 -3.64 -1.38
CA ARG A 224 10.34 -2.86 -2.60
C ARG A 224 10.96 -3.68 -3.73
N LYS A 225 11.87 -4.60 -3.40
CA LYS A 225 12.71 -5.36 -4.33
C LYS A 225 13.50 -4.43 -5.27
N ASN A 226 14.08 -4.99 -6.33
CA ASN A 226 14.70 -4.15 -7.33
C ASN A 226 13.64 -3.46 -8.22
N TYR A 227 14.06 -2.42 -8.92
CA TYR A 227 13.20 -1.60 -9.76
C TYR A 227 12.41 -2.43 -10.78
N ASN A 228 13.07 -3.34 -11.52
CA ASN A 228 12.41 -4.15 -12.54
C ASN A 228 11.29 -5.03 -11.94
N ILE A 229 11.57 -5.69 -10.80
CA ILE A 229 10.60 -6.56 -10.14
C ILE A 229 9.43 -5.72 -9.59
N ASN A 230 9.72 -4.56 -9.01
CA ASN A 230 8.69 -3.67 -8.49
C ASN A 230 7.74 -3.22 -9.61
N VAL A 231 8.28 -2.64 -10.67
CA VAL A 231 7.49 -2.17 -11.81
C VAL A 231 6.68 -3.32 -12.41
N LYS A 232 7.32 -4.45 -12.74
CA LYS A 232 6.65 -5.61 -13.32
C LYS A 232 5.52 -6.13 -12.45
N SER A 233 5.71 -6.15 -11.14
CA SER A 233 4.71 -6.67 -10.20
C SER A 233 3.42 -5.85 -10.16
N TRP A 234 3.51 -4.53 -10.33
CA TRP A 234 2.35 -3.64 -10.31
C TRP A 234 1.74 -3.36 -11.69
N THR A 235 2.50 -3.61 -12.77
CA THR A 235 2.03 -3.46 -14.15
C THR A 235 1.52 -4.76 -14.77
N ASP A 236 1.60 -5.88 -14.04
CA ASP A 236 1.02 -7.15 -14.46
C ASP A 236 -0.48 -6.99 -14.73
N GLU A 237 -0.94 -7.45 -15.89
CA GLU A 237 -2.32 -7.27 -16.35
C GLU A 237 -3.36 -7.89 -15.38
N ASN A 238 -3.04 -9.03 -14.79
CA ASN A 238 -3.93 -9.67 -13.82
C ASN A 238 -4.05 -8.84 -12.55
N VAL A 239 -2.94 -8.24 -12.10
CA VAL A 239 -2.93 -7.34 -10.92
C VAL A 239 -3.71 -6.08 -11.22
N VAL A 240 -3.45 -5.44 -12.37
CA VAL A 240 -4.18 -4.24 -12.81
C VAL A 240 -5.69 -4.50 -12.86
N ASN A 241 -6.11 -5.60 -13.48
CA ASN A 241 -7.52 -5.92 -13.62
C ASN A 241 -8.16 -6.30 -12.27
N THR A 242 -7.50 -7.12 -11.46
CA THR A 242 -8.03 -7.58 -10.17
C THR A 242 -8.22 -6.44 -9.18
N PHE A 243 -7.26 -5.53 -9.11
CA PHE A 243 -7.22 -4.46 -8.11
C PHE A 243 -7.61 -3.09 -8.69
N LYS A 244 -8.14 -3.05 -9.91
CA LYS A 244 -8.55 -1.82 -10.58
C LYS A 244 -7.41 -0.79 -10.61
N GLY A 245 -6.26 -1.22 -11.12
CA GLY A 245 -5.06 -0.42 -11.18
C GLY A 245 -5.10 0.65 -12.26
N LYS A 246 -4.45 1.77 -12.00
CA LYS A 246 -4.13 2.81 -12.99
C LYS A 246 -2.64 3.09 -12.93
N ILE A 247 -1.97 2.88 -14.05
CA ILE A 247 -0.54 3.18 -14.19
C ILE A 247 -0.40 4.62 -14.66
N ILE A 248 0.47 5.37 -14.00
CA ILE A 248 0.71 6.80 -14.24
C ILE A 248 2.19 6.99 -14.50
N SER A 249 2.55 7.51 -15.68
CA SER A 249 3.91 7.95 -15.93
C SER A 249 4.19 9.27 -15.21
N PHE A 250 5.27 9.35 -14.45
CA PHE A 250 5.67 10.57 -13.77
C PHE A 250 6.03 11.68 -14.77
N ASP A 251 6.65 11.34 -15.90
CA ASP A 251 6.94 12.30 -16.95
C ASP A 251 5.66 12.89 -17.56
N ARG A 252 4.64 12.06 -17.73
CA ARG A 252 3.34 12.54 -18.18
C ARG A 252 2.67 13.42 -17.13
N LEU A 253 2.80 13.08 -15.87
CA LEU A 253 2.33 13.91 -14.76
C LEU A 253 2.99 15.31 -14.78
N LEU A 254 4.29 15.38 -15.14
CA LEU A 254 5.03 16.64 -15.28
C LEU A 254 4.60 17.47 -16.48
N ASN A 255 4.48 16.81 -17.65
CA ASN A 255 4.31 17.50 -18.93
C ASN A 255 2.84 17.75 -19.28
N ASP A 256 1.92 17.00 -18.71
CA ASP A 256 0.48 17.02 -18.99
C ASP A 256 -0.31 16.80 -17.70
N THR A 257 -0.05 17.64 -16.71
CA THR A 257 -0.57 17.51 -15.35
C THR A 257 -2.10 17.50 -15.32
N GLU A 258 -2.75 18.47 -16.00
CA GLU A 258 -4.21 18.62 -15.98
C GLU A 258 -4.90 17.36 -16.50
N ASN A 259 -4.50 16.86 -17.67
CA ASN A 259 -5.11 15.66 -18.25
C ASN A 259 -4.79 14.41 -17.41
N THR A 260 -3.60 14.31 -16.83
CA THR A 260 -3.24 13.18 -15.94
C THR A 260 -4.11 13.16 -14.69
N LEU A 261 -4.37 14.30 -14.06
CA LEU A 261 -5.26 14.41 -12.91
C LEU A 261 -6.72 14.14 -13.28
N LEU A 262 -7.17 14.59 -14.45
CA LEU A 262 -8.47 14.25 -15.01
C LEU A 262 -8.65 12.72 -15.17
N GLU A 263 -7.65 12.05 -15.73
CA GLU A 263 -7.70 10.60 -15.89
C GLU A 263 -7.79 9.85 -14.54
N ILE A 264 -7.14 10.36 -13.49
CA ILE A 264 -7.29 9.81 -12.12
C ILE A 264 -8.75 9.90 -11.68
N LEU A 265 -9.40 11.06 -11.87
CA LEU A 265 -10.79 11.25 -11.48
C LEU A 265 -11.75 10.40 -12.31
N TYR A 266 -11.53 10.30 -13.63
CA TYR A 266 -12.31 9.40 -14.48
C TYR A 266 -12.18 7.94 -14.05
N HIS A 267 -10.98 7.50 -13.66
CA HIS A 267 -10.75 6.17 -13.15
C HIS A 267 -11.56 5.91 -11.86
N LEU A 268 -11.53 6.84 -10.90
CA LEU A 268 -12.34 6.75 -9.69
C LEU A 268 -13.84 6.68 -10.01
N LYS A 269 -14.33 7.55 -10.92
CA LYS A 269 -15.72 7.61 -11.34
C LYS A 269 -16.17 6.34 -12.07
N GLN A 270 -15.32 5.76 -12.90
CA GLN A 270 -15.56 4.49 -13.59
C GLN A 270 -15.91 3.37 -12.61
N TYR A 271 -15.29 3.36 -11.45
CA TYR A 271 -15.55 2.40 -10.37
C TYR A 271 -16.58 2.90 -9.33
N LYS A 272 -17.40 3.89 -9.74
CA LYS A 272 -18.56 4.39 -8.98
C LYS A 272 -18.20 5.13 -7.68
N LEU A 273 -17.00 5.71 -7.59
CA LEU A 273 -16.77 6.71 -6.56
C LEU A 273 -17.62 7.96 -6.90
N PRO A 274 -18.42 8.48 -5.98
CA PRO A 274 -19.26 9.65 -6.24
C PRO A 274 -18.42 10.94 -6.25
N VAL A 275 -17.59 11.11 -7.27
CA VAL A 275 -16.81 12.33 -7.48
C VAL A 275 -17.38 13.13 -8.65
N ASP A 276 -17.64 14.40 -8.41
CA ASP A 276 -17.97 15.35 -9.47
C ASP A 276 -16.67 15.88 -10.08
N ILE A 277 -16.56 15.79 -11.41
CA ILE A 277 -15.36 16.26 -12.10
C ILE A 277 -15.52 17.74 -12.39
N ASN A 278 -14.70 18.55 -11.72
CA ASN A 278 -14.65 20.01 -11.89
C ASN A 278 -13.24 20.43 -12.31
N ILE A 279 -13.14 20.98 -13.52
CA ILE A 279 -11.86 21.42 -14.10
C ILE A 279 -11.28 22.62 -13.34
N ASP A 280 -12.11 23.51 -12.80
CA ASP A 280 -11.62 24.67 -12.05
C ASP A 280 -10.98 24.25 -10.72
N ASP A 281 -11.49 23.20 -10.08
CA ASP A 281 -10.84 22.63 -8.90
C ASP A 281 -9.48 22.02 -9.22
N ILE A 282 -9.35 21.34 -10.37
CA ILE A 282 -8.07 20.79 -10.83
C ILE A 282 -7.07 21.92 -11.08
N LYS A 283 -7.48 22.96 -11.80
CA LYS A 283 -6.63 24.14 -12.06
C LYS A 283 -6.24 24.85 -10.76
N SER A 284 -7.19 24.99 -9.83
CA SER A 284 -6.92 25.55 -8.51
C SER A 284 -5.89 24.70 -7.73
N PHE A 285 -5.97 23.39 -7.83
CA PHE A 285 -4.97 22.51 -7.21
C PHE A 285 -3.59 22.71 -7.84
N ILE A 286 -3.49 22.69 -9.18
CA ILE A 286 -2.22 22.87 -9.92
C ILE A 286 -1.55 24.20 -9.56
N LEU A 287 -2.32 25.27 -9.40
CA LEU A 287 -1.80 26.60 -9.03
C LEU A 287 -1.27 26.67 -7.59
N ASN A 288 -1.82 25.87 -6.68
CA ASN A 288 -1.49 25.93 -5.25
C ASN A 288 -0.49 24.84 -4.78
N TYR A 289 -0.23 23.83 -5.59
CA TYR A 289 0.66 22.72 -5.25
C TYR A 289 1.73 22.53 -6.31
N GLU A 290 2.98 22.69 -5.92
CA GLU A 290 4.10 22.44 -6.81
C GLU A 290 4.42 20.96 -6.92
N LEU A 291 4.65 20.50 -8.14
CA LEU A 291 5.20 19.19 -8.41
C LEU A 291 6.71 19.25 -8.26
N ASN A 292 7.27 18.62 -7.23
CA ASN A 292 8.71 18.60 -7.00
C ASN A 292 9.45 17.82 -8.07
N THR A 293 10.18 18.55 -8.90
CA THR A 293 11.05 17.97 -9.94
C THR A 293 12.48 17.86 -9.40
N THR A 294 12.85 16.73 -8.82
CA THR A 294 14.21 16.55 -8.26
C THR A 294 15.22 15.98 -9.24
N ALA A 295 14.91 15.90 -10.53
CA ALA A 295 15.60 15.04 -11.50
C ALA A 295 16.71 15.71 -12.33
N ASP A 296 17.21 16.90 -11.98
CA ASP A 296 18.21 17.61 -12.79
C ASP A 296 19.66 17.20 -12.42
N GLY A 297 20.04 15.97 -12.70
CA GLY A 297 21.42 15.52 -12.65
C GLY A 297 21.80 14.80 -13.95
N GLU A 298 22.81 15.30 -14.66
CA GLU A 298 23.33 14.57 -15.81
C GLU A 298 23.98 13.25 -15.39
N LEU A 299 23.48 12.14 -15.94
CA LEU A 299 24.07 10.83 -15.76
C LEU A 299 25.33 10.69 -16.60
N SER A 300 26.39 10.18 -16.00
CA SER A 300 27.62 9.84 -16.69
C SER A 300 27.40 8.72 -17.72
N ASN A 301 28.35 8.54 -18.65
CA ASN A 301 28.32 7.42 -19.59
C ASN A 301 28.36 6.06 -18.87
N ASN A 302 29.00 5.97 -17.71
CA ASN A 302 29.03 4.75 -16.92
C ASN A 302 27.66 4.44 -16.31
N ASP A 303 26.94 5.47 -15.82
CA ASP A 303 25.58 5.31 -15.32
C ASP A 303 24.63 4.80 -16.40
N LYS A 304 24.69 5.38 -17.60
CA LYS A 304 23.89 4.97 -18.76
C LYS A 304 24.15 3.53 -19.15
N LYS A 305 25.44 3.12 -19.22
CA LYS A 305 25.81 1.72 -19.49
C LYS A 305 25.34 0.77 -18.39
N PHE A 306 25.42 1.22 -17.13
CA PHE A 306 24.94 0.44 -16.00
C PHE A 306 23.42 0.20 -16.09
N LEU A 307 22.63 1.23 -16.37
CA LEU A 307 21.19 1.12 -16.56
C LEU A 307 20.86 0.19 -17.74
N GLN A 308 21.47 0.40 -18.90
CA GLN A 308 21.28 -0.46 -20.08
C GLN A 308 21.54 -1.95 -19.79
N LYS A 309 22.51 -2.26 -18.94
CA LYS A 309 22.85 -3.64 -18.58
C LYS A 309 21.83 -4.26 -17.61
N ASN A 310 21.24 -3.47 -16.72
CA ASN A 310 20.48 -3.99 -15.59
C ASN A 310 18.96 -3.73 -15.71
N LEU A 311 18.52 -2.87 -16.64
CA LEU A 311 17.11 -2.71 -16.94
C LEU A 311 16.59 -3.87 -17.80
N ASP A 312 15.38 -4.29 -17.48
CA ASP A 312 14.66 -5.24 -18.33
C ASP A 312 14.25 -4.54 -19.63
N SER A 313 14.62 -5.11 -20.79
CA SER A 313 14.31 -4.56 -22.10
C SER A 313 12.79 -4.52 -22.43
N ALA A 314 11.97 -5.12 -21.57
CA ALA A 314 10.51 -5.10 -21.72
C ALA A 314 9.86 -3.77 -21.33
N PHE A 315 10.61 -2.82 -20.77
CA PHE A 315 10.07 -1.52 -20.38
C PHE A 315 10.47 -0.45 -21.40
N ASP A 316 9.65 -0.27 -22.43
CA ASP A 316 9.63 0.97 -23.22
C ASP A 316 8.89 2.04 -22.39
N TYR A 317 9.64 2.98 -21.82
CA TYR A 317 9.12 4.08 -21.01
C TYR A 317 8.66 5.27 -21.85
#